data_177587b719e982d9c2dbdd7684d855fa
#
_entry.id   177587b719e982d9c2dbdd7684d855fa
#
_cell.length_a   1.000
_cell.length_b   1.000
_cell.length_c   1.000
_cell.angle_alpha   90.00
_cell.angle_beta   90.00
_cell.angle_gamma   90.00
#
_symmetry.space_group_name_H-M   'P 1'
#
loop_
_entity.id
_entity.type
_entity.pdbx_description
1 polymer ?
#
loop_
_entity_poly.entity_id
_entity_poly.type
_entity_poly.pdbx_seq_one_letter_code
_entity_poly.pdbx_strand_id
1 'polypeptide(L)'
;LIRKGHERTVDLDQFYTADGIMPHAMESHELLKEIIIPLNNAQSAYKRLAYRSAIDYPIVCAGVLLRPSDAQKIQIDEARIVVGAMGRAPLFLAQASSSLKGKNLDDTGAFQKAADASMDSAATFAVHNVGSTLEYRCDMVHLMVFRALKAAAEAVQNSNG
;
A
#
# COMPACT_ATOMS: atom_id res chain seq x y z
N LEU A 1 -1.68 2.33 21.14
CA LEU A 1 -1.73 3.69 21.71
C LEU A 1 -1.70 3.59 23.23
N ILE A 2 -1.04 4.50 23.90
CA ILE A 2 -0.90 4.53 25.35
C ILE A 2 -1.15 5.93 25.90
N ARG A 3 -1.83 5.99 27.06
CA ARG A 3 -1.88 7.17 27.95
C ARG A 3 -1.75 6.70 29.41
N LYS A 4 -1.60 7.64 30.35
CA LYS A 4 -1.44 7.28 31.78
C LYS A 4 -2.51 6.29 32.28
N GLY A 5 -2.08 5.07 32.60
CA GLY A 5 -2.95 4.01 33.14
C GLY A 5 -3.88 3.31 32.13
N HIS A 6 -3.73 3.55 30.84
CA HIS A 6 -4.57 2.94 29.81
C HIS A 6 -3.81 2.67 28.52
N GLU A 7 -4.03 1.49 27.94
CA GLU A 7 -3.55 1.13 26.60
C GLU A 7 -4.72 0.68 25.74
N ARG A 8 -4.69 1.01 24.45
CA ARG A 8 -5.64 0.52 23.45
C ARG A 8 -4.96 0.19 22.14
N THR A 9 -5.49 -0.79 21.44
CA THR A 9 -5.09 -1.13 20.07
C THR A 9 -6.11 -0.55 19.10
N VAL A 10 -5.63 -0.03 17.99
CA VAL A 10 -6.44 0.51 16.89
C VAL A 10 -5.93 -0.10 15.59
N ASP A 11 -6.83 -0.60 14.76
CA ASP A 11 -6.47 -1.09 13.44
C ASP A 11 -5.94 0.06 12.58
N LEU A 12 -4.96 -0.24 11.73
CA LEU A 12 -4.24 0.79 10.98
C LEU A 12 -5.14 1.57 10.00
N ASP A 13 -6.15 0.92 9.44
CA ASP A 13 -7.15 1.54 8.57
C ASP A 13 -8.07 2.53 9.31
N GLN A 14 -8.27 2.32 10.61
CA GLN A 14 -9.03 3.21 11.50
C GLN A 14 -8.15 4.28 12.15
N PHE A 15 -6.83 4.12 12.10
CA PHE A 15 -5.90 5.07 12.69
C PHE A 15 -5.84 6.38 11.89
N TYR A 16 -5.95 6.32 10.58
CA TYR A 16 -5.99 7.49 9.70
C TYR A 16 -7.41 7.97 9.49
N THR A 17 -7.68 9.22 9.86
CA THR A 17 -9.03 9.81 9.78
C THR A 17 -9.35 10.42 8.43
N ALA A 18 -8.35 10.61 7.56
CA ALA A 18 -8.43 11.41 6.35
C ALA A 18 -8.84 12.90 6.58
N ASP A 19 -8.80 13.36 7.82
CA ASP A 19 -8.99 14.77 8.18
C ASP A 19 -7.64 15.50 8.13
N GLY A 20 -7.62 16.69 7.50
CA GLY A 20 -6.39 17.48 7.38
C GLY A 20 -5.95 18.17 8.68
N ILE A 21 -6.84 18.32 9.66
CA ILE A 21 -6.57 18.96 10.96
C ILE A 21 -6.25 17.91 12.01
N MET A 22 -7.01 16.81 12.02
CA MET A 22 -6.82 15.67 12.93
C MET A 22 -6.52 14.41 12.13
N PRO A 23 -5.32 14.25 11.59
CA PRO A 23 -5.00 13.16 10.63
C PRO A 23 -4.98 11.77 11.26
N HIS A 24 -4.98 11.67 12.59
CA HIS A 24 -4.92 10.40 13.31
C HIS A 24 -6.02 10.32 14.38
N ALA A 25 -6.49 9.11 14.66
CA ALA A 25 -7.44 8.80 15.72
C ALA A 25 -6.80 8.80 17.14
N MET A 26 -5.68 9.51 17.30
CA MET A 26 -5.03 9.69 18.60
C MET A 26 -5.71 10.82 19.37
N GLU A 27 -5.96 10.59 20.66
CA GLU A 27 -6.37 11.64 21.58
C GLU A 27 -5.17 12.53 21.97
N SER A 28 -5.44 13.76 22.46
CA SER A 28 -4.39 14.76 22.76
C SER A 28 -3.36 14.31 23.82
N HIS A 29 -3.68 13.29 24.61
CA HIS A 29 -2.82 12.74 25.66
C HIS A 29 -2.32 11.33 25.37
N GLU A 30 -2.47 10.85 24.15
CA GLU A 30 -1.98 9.55 23.72
C GLU A 30 -0.63 9.66 22.99
N LEU A 31 0.15 8.60 23.14
CA LEU A 31 1.37 8.35 22.41
C LEU A 31 1.26 7.05 21.63
N LEU A 32 1.84 7.02 20.43
CA LEU A 32 2.04 5.77 19.71
C LEU A 32 3.15 4.98 20.42
N LYS A 33 2.78 3.88 21.08
CA LYS A 33 3.71 3.02 21.81
C LYS A 33 4.46 2.08 20.84
N GLU A 34 3.70 1.39 20.02
CA GLU A 34 4.23 0.35 19.12
C GLU A 34 3.30 0.13 17.93
N ILE A 35 3.84 -0.50 16.90
CA ILE A 35 3.09 -0.99 15.74
C ILE A 35 3.22 -2.51 15.75
N ILE A 36 2.08 -3.22 15.80
CA ILE A 36 2.04 -4.68 15.79
C ILE A 36 1.84 -5.15 14.35
N ILE A 37 2.81 -5.89 13.83
CA ILE A 37 2.75 -6.48 12.49
C ILE A 37 2.62 -7.99 12.65
N PRO A 38 1.48 -8.61 12.28
CA PRO A 38 1.32 -10.05 12.32
C PRO A 38 2.31 -10.74 11.37
N LEU A 39 3.04 -11.71 11.88
CA LEU A 39 3.88 -12.56 11.04
C LEU A 39 3.01 -13.60 10.33
N ASN A 40 3.15 -13.67 9.02
CA ASN A 40 2.48 -14.64 8.16
C ASN A 40 3.40 -15.02 6.99
N ASN A 41 2.95 -15.93 6.11
CA ASN A 41 3.66 -16.35 4.91
C ASN A 41 3.54 -15.40 3.72
N ALA A 42 3.01 -14.20 3.93
CA ALA A 42 2.92 -13.18 2.89
C ALA A 42 4.27 -12.47 2.70
N GLN A 43 4.51 -12.02 1.49
CA GLN A 43 5.63 -11.17 1.15
C GLN A 43 5.14 -9.79 0.74
N SER A 44 5.91 -8.79 1.04
CA SER A 44 5.55 -7.41 0.72
C SER A 44 6.67 -6.68 0.00
N ALA A 45 6.28 -5.70 -0.81
CA ALA A 45 7.22 -4.79 -1.43
C ALA A 45 6.68 -3.36 -1.36
N TYR A 46 7.60 -2.42 -1.29
CA TYR A 46 7.32 -0.99 -1.30
C TYR A 46 8.10 -0.31 -2.40
N LYS A 47 7.44 0.51 -3.19
CA LYS A 47 8.05 1.37 -4.21
C LYS A 47 7.62 2.80 -4.01
N ARG A 48 8.55 3.72 -4.17
CA ARG A 48 8.26 5.16 -4.11
C ARG A 48 8.94 5.90 -5.25
N LEU A 49 8.29 6.96 -5.67
CA LEU A 49 8.83 7.99 -6.54
C LEU A 49 9.01 9.26 -5.71
N ALA A 50 10.19 9.84 -5.75
CA ALA A 50 10.52 11.10 -5.09
C ALA A 50 11.54 11.85 -5.96
N TYR A 51 11.68 13.17 -5.76
CA TYR A 51 12.68 13.95 -6.51
C TYR A 51 14.11 13.57 -6.13
N ARG A 52 14.32 13.18 -4.87
CA ARG A 52 15.63 12.77 -4.34
C ARG A 52 15.55 11.37 -3.75
N SER A 53 16.67 10.66 -3.75
CA SER A 53 16.75 9.32 -3.20
C SER A 53 16.64 9.28 -1.67
N ALA A 54 17.08 10.34 -0.99
CA ALA A 54 17.06 10.46 0.46
C ALA A 54 16.45 11.78 0.92
N ILE A 55 15.89 11.77 2.12
CA ILE A 55 15.31 12.93 2.83
C ILE A 55 14.33 13.70 1.91
N ASP A 56 13.33 12.98 1.41
CA ASP A 56 12.32 13.55 0.53
C ASP A 56 10.97 12.88 0.71
N TYR A 57 9.90 13.67 0.52
CA TYR A 57 8.55 13.14 0.51
C TYR A 57 8.26 12.44 -0.81
N PRO A 58 7.53 11.32 -0.82
CA PRO A 58 7.14 10.69 -2.07
C PRO A 58 6.16 11.57 -2.86
N ILE A 59 6.36 11.63 -4.17
CA ILE A 59 5.36 12.14 -5.12
C ILE A 59 4.20 11.14 -5.18
N VAL A 60 4.56 9.85 -5.24
CA VAL A 60 3.67 8.69 -5.17
C VAL A 60 4.42 7.53 -4.52
N CYS A 61 3.75 6.74 -3.74
CA CYS A 61 4.28 5.47 -3.26
C CYS A 61 3.21 4.37 -3.30
N ALA A 62 3.66 3.13 -3.43
CA ALA A 62 2.81 1.94 -3.39
C ALA A 62 3.43 0.88 -2.48
N GLY A 63 2.61 0.34 -1.59
CA GLY A 63 2.88 -0.86 -0.82
C GLY A 63 2.01 -2.00 -1.32
N VAL A 64 2.61 -3.16 -1.52
CA VAL A 64 1.91 -4.36 -1.95
C VAL A 64 2.26 -5.51 -1.01
N LEU A 65 1.26 -6.30 -0.66
CA LEU A 65 1.42 -7.58 0.02
C LEU A 65 0.79 -8.66 -0.85
N LEU A 66 1.52 -9.77 -1.04
CA LEU A 66 1.04 -10.98 -1.71
C LEU A 66 1.21 -12.17 -0.78
N ARG A 67 0.12 -12.93 -0.57
CA ARG A 67 0.12 -14.21 0.13
C ARG A 67 -0.17 -15.31 -0.87
N PRO A 68 0.71 -16.32 -1.01
CA PRO A 68 0.44 -17.47 -1.87
C PRO A 68 -0.61 -18.40 -1.25
N SER A 69 -1.35 -19.12 -2.11
CA SER A 69 -2.41 -20.06 -1.71
C SER A 69 -1.89 -21.40 -1.21
N ASP A 70 -0.69 -21.80 -1.63
CA ASP A 70 -0.15 -23.13 -1.41
C ASP A 70 1.36 -23.13 -1.15
N ALA A 71 1.89 -24.29 -0.81
CA ALA A 71 3.32 -24.50 -0.62
C ALA A 71 4.13 -24.35 -1.92
N GLN A 72 3.51 -24.52 -3.07
CA GLN A 72 4.15 -24.37 -4.39
C GLN A 72 4.22 -22.90 -4.81
N LYS A 73 3.49 -22.00 -4.12
CA LYS A 73 3.51 -20.54 -4.33
C LYS A 73 3.26 -20.14 -5.78
N ILE A 74 2.31 -20.78 -6.42
CA ILE A 74 1.96 -20.51 -7.82
C ILE A 74 0.87 -19.45 -7.91
N GLN A 75 -0.14 -19.53 -7.04
CA GLN A 75 -1.31 -18.66 -7.07
C GLN A 75 -1.36 -17.73 -5.87
N ILE A 76 -2.01 -16.59 -6.07
CA ILE A 76 -2.26 -15.57 -5.05
C ILE A 76 -3.57 -15.90 -4.33
N ASP A 77 -3.52 -16.15 -3.02
CA ASP A 77 -4.70 -16.25 -2.17
C ASP A 77 -5.19 -14.88 -1.72
N GLU A 78 -4.26 -14.03 -1.30
CA GLU A 78 -4.56 -12.67 -0.87
C GLU A 78 -3.57 -11.68 -1.47
N ALA A 79 -4.09 -10.57 -1.96
CA ALA A 79 -3.30 -9.40 -2.31
C ALA A 79 -3.84 -8.16 -1.58
N ARG A 80 -2.94 -7.29 -1.17
CA ARG A 80 -3.26 -5.96 -0.65
C ARG A 80 -2.43 -4.93 -1.38
N ILE A 81 -3.09 -3.93 -1.94
CA ILE A 81 -2.46 -2.82 -2.64
C ILE A 81 -2.86 -1.53 -1.91
N VAL A 82 -1.87 -0.79 -1.46
CA VAL A 82 -2.06 0.50 -0.81
C VAL A 82 -1.22 1.55 -1.53
N VAL A 83 -1.80 2.69 -1.83
CA VAL A 83 -1.08 3.84 -2.38
C VAL A 83 -1.05 4.98 -1.38
N GLY A 84 0.06 5.70 -1.36
CA GLY A 84 0.26 6.87 -0.51
C GLY A 84 0.69 8.09 -1.31
N ALA A 85 0.68 9.23 -0.64
CA ALA A 85 0.97 10.55 -1.20
C ALA A 85 -0.03 11.06 -2.25
N MET A 86 -1.14 10.35 -2.50
CA MET A 86 -2.19 10.77 -3.44
C MET A 86 -3.28 11.63 -2.79
N GLY A 87 -3.61 11.33 -1.56
CA GLY A 87 -4.67 11.99 -0.81
C GLY A 87 -4.27 12.30 0.63
N ARG A 88 -5.26 12.47 1.50
CA ARG A 88 -5.09 12.87 2.91
C ARG A 88 -4.66 11.70 3.81
N ALA A 89 -4.83 10.46 3.33
CA ALA A 89 -4.45 9.24 4.04
C ALA A 89 -3.95 8.19 3.03
N PRO A 90 -3.25 7.13 3.49
CA PRO A 90 -3.00 5.95 2.66
C PRO A 90 -4.32 5.36 2.16
N LEU A 91 -4.39 5.01 0.90
CA LEU A 91 -5.58 4.49 0.24
C LEU A 91 -5.43 3.00 -0.04
N PHE A 92 -6.25 2.18 0.61
CA PHE A 92 -6.37 0.76 0.29
C PHE A 92 -7.24 0.56 -0.95
N LEU A 93 -6.72 -0.14 -1.95
CA LEU A 93 -7.34 -0.36 -3.25
C LEU A 93 -8.01 -1.73 -3.30
N ALA A 94 -9.19 -1.84 -2.69
CA ALA A 94 -9.89 -3.12 -2.49
C ALA A 94 -10.20 -3.85 -3.81
N GLN A 95 -10.67 -3.13 -4.83
CA GLN A 95 -11.04 -3.73 -6.12
C GLN A 95 -9.80 -4.26 -6.86
N ALA A 96 -8.74 -3.46 -6.94
CA ALA A 96 -7.49 -3.89 -7.56
C ALA A 96 -6.88 -5.07 -6.81
N SER A 97 -6.91 -5.06 -5.47
CA SER A 97 -6.42 -6.14 -4.62
C SER A 97 -7.18 -7.45 -4.86
N SER A 98 -8.52 -7.40 -4.84
CA SER A 98 -9.37 -8.59 -5.03
C SER A 98 -9.26 -9.20 -6.42
N SER A 99 -8.95 -8.41 -7.44
CA SER A 99 -8.79 -8.88 -8.83
C SER A 99 -7.60 -9.84 -9.01
N LEU A 100 -6.66 -9.82 -8.09
CA LEU A 100 -5.47 -10.68 -8.12
C LEU A 100 -5.69 -12.05 -7.46
N LYS A 101 -6.76 -12.25 -6.70
CA LYS A 101 -7.03 -13.54 -6.06
C LYS A 101 -7.20 -14.64 -7.11
N GLY A 102 -6.49 -15.76 -6.91
CA GLY A 102 -6.47 -16.92 -7.83
C GLY A 102 -5.63 -16.69 -9.10
N LYS A 103 -4.99 -15.53 -9.27
CA LYS A 103 -4.06 -15.31 -10.38
C LYS A 103 -2.70 -15.91 -10.05
N ASN A 104 -1.94 -16.27 -11.10
CA ASN A 104 -0.59 -16.75 -10.92
C ASN A 104 0.37 -15.60 -10.55
N LEU A 105 1.39 -15.91 -9.77
CA LEU A 105 2.42 -14.93 -9.37
C LEU A 105 3.30 -14.43 -10.54
N ASP A 106 3.29 -15.09 -11.67
CA ASP A 106 3.97 -14.72 -12.90
C ASP A 106 3.04 -14.05 -13.93
N ASP A 107 1.74 -13.92 -13.63
CA ASP A 107 0.76 -13.29 -14.52
C ASP A 107 0.94 -11.77 -14.59
N THR A 108 1.90 -11.36 -15.44
CA THR A 108 2.18 -9.94 -15.69
C THR A 108 0.95 -9.20 -16.23
N GLY A 109 0.08 -9.88 -16.99
CA GLY A 109 -1.15 -9.28 -17.52
C GLY A 109 -2.17 -8.97 -16.42
N ALA A 110 -2.29 -9.84 -15.41
CA ALA A 110 -3.10 -9.56 -14.22
C ALA A 110 -2.53 -8.38 -13.42
N PHE A 111 -1.20 -8.30 -13.28
CA PHE A 111 -0.54 -7.18 -12.58
C PHE A 111 -0.77 -5.85 -13.30
N GLN A 112 -0.73 -5.85 -14.64
CA GLN A 112 -1.01 -4.66 -15.44
C GLN A 112 -2.44 -4.16 -15.19
N LYS A 113 -3.44 -5.05 -15.29
CA LYS A 113 -4.85 -4.72 -15.05
C LYS A 113 -5.10 -4.21 -13.62
N ALA A 114 -4.44 -4.81 -12.62
CA ALA A 114 -4.54 -4.34 -11.24
C ALA A 114 -3.90 -2.95 -11.06
N ALA A 115 -2.82 -2.67 -11.78
CA ALA A 115 -2.19 -1.36 -11.78
C ALA A 115 -3.05 -0.29 -12.48
N ASP A 116 -3.71 -0.63 -13.61
CA ASP A 116 -4.68 0.26 -14.28
C ASP A 116 -5.85 0.60 -13.35
N ALA A 117 -6.47 -0.42 -12.75
CA ALA A 117 -7.55 -0.23 -11.77
C ALA A 117 -7.11 0.57 -10.53
N SER A 118 -5.85 0.47 -10.16
CA SER A 118 -5.25 1.26 -9.07
C SER A 118 -5.13 2.74 -9.44
N MET A 119 -4.73 3.03 -10.66
CA MET A 119 -4.64 4.40 -11.20
C MET A 119 -6.02 5.06 -11.22
N ASP A 120 -7.03 4.36 -11.78
CA ASP A 120 -8.41 4.87 -11.89
C ASP A 120 -9.00 5.16 -10.50
N SER A 121 -8.81 4.24 -9.55
CA SER A 121 -9.29 4.41 -8.18
C SER A 121 -8.57 5.57 -7.47
N ALA A 122 -7.25 5.67 -7.61
CA ALA A 122 -6.47 6.72 -6.96
C ALA A 122 -6.81 8.11 -7.48
N ALA A 123 -7.17 8.25 -8.76
CA ALA A 123 -7.56 9.51 -9.37
C ALA A 123 -8.77 10.16 -8.68
N THR A 124 -9.70 9.34 -8.16
CA THR A 124 -10.91 9.85 -7.47
C THR A 124 -10.62 10.43 -6.08
N PHE A 125 -9.48 10.09 -5.48
CA PHE A 125 -9.06 10.54 -4.14
C PHE A 125 -7.90 11.53 -4.17
N ALA A 126 -7.33 11.73 -5.35
CA ALA A 126 -6.13 12.53 -5.49
C ALA A 126 -6.39 14.01 -5.20
N VAL A 127 -5.52 14.62 -4.43
CA VAL A 127 -5.53 16.06 -4.15
C VAL A 127 -4.43 16.76 -4.94
N HIS A 128 -4.68 18.00 -5.31
CA HIS A 128 -3.63 18.83 -5.91
C HIS A 128 -2.49 19.04 -4.92
N ASN A 129 -1.27 18.93 -5.40
CA ASN A 129 -0.07 19.17 -4.59
C ASN A 129 0.93 20.03 -5.38
N VAL A 130 1.83 20.67 -4.65
CA VAL A 130 2.90 21.46 -5.25
C VAL A 130 3.95 20.53 -5.87
N GLY A 131 4.42 20.87 -7.06
CA GLY A 131 5.59 20.23 -7.66
C GLY A 131 5.31 19.16 -8.71
N SER A 132 4.05 18.66 -8.84
CA SER A 132 3.69 17.72 -9.93
C SER A 132 2.22 17.83 -10.30
N THR A 133 1.89 17.58 -11.57
CA THR A 133 0.50 17.57 -12.02
C THR A 133 -0.24 16.36 -11.48
N LEU A 134 -1.56 16.47 -11.34
CA LEU A 134 -2.42 15.38 -10.94
C LEU A 134 -2.33 14.20 -11.92
N GLU A 135 -2.36 14.49 -13.21
CA GLU A 135 -2.24 13.51 -14.28
C GLU A 135 -0.95 12.68 -14.15
N TYR A 136 0.20 13.36 -14.08
CA TYR A 136 1.48 12.68 -13.88
C TYR A 136 1.50 11.79 -12.64
N ARG A 137 0.90 12.25 -11.53
CA ARG A 137 0.84 11.45 -10.29
C ARG A 137 -0.03 10.21 -10.47
N CYS A 138 -1.15 10.31 -11.19
CA CYS A 138 -1.99 9.16 -11.51
C CYS A 138 -1.24 8.13 -12.38
N ASP A 139 -0.53 8.57 -13.42
CA ASP A 139 0.30 7.69 -14.24
C ASP A 139 1.38 7.00 -13.40
N MET A 140 1.95 7.71 -12.43
CA MET A 140 2.96 7.15 -11.53
C MET A 140 2.37 6.15 -10.53
N VAL A 141 1.09 6.25 -10.17
CA VAL A 141 0.41 5.19 -9.37
C VAL A 141 0.50 3.85 -10.10
N HIS A 142 0.09 3.82 -11.38
CA HIS A 142 0.18 2.63 -12.22
C HIS A 142 1.59 2.03 -12.18
N LEU A 143 2.60 2.85 -12.45
CA LEU A 143 3.99 2.39 -12.51
C LEU A 143 4.50 1.87 -11.16
N MET A 144 4.19 2.56 -10.05
CA MET A 144 4.65 2.16 -8.71
C MET A 144 3.95 0.89 -8.24
N VAL A 145 2.64 0.75 -8.48
CA VAL A 145 1.88 -0.46 -8.15
C VAL A 145 2.40 -1.66 -8.95
N PHE A 146 2.57 -1.51 -10.27
CA PHE A 146 3.10 -2.58 -11.11
C PHE A 146 4.49 -3.05 -10.66
N ARG A 147 5.40 -2.12 -10.39
CA ARG A 147 6.74 -2.43 -9.88
C ARG A 147 6.72 -3.08 -8.49
N ALA A 148 5.80 -2.66 -7.63
CA ALA A 148 5.66 -3.25 -6.30
C ALA A 148 5.09 -4.67 -6.38
N LEU A 149 4.10 -4.92 -7.25
CA LEU A 149 3.56 -6.26 -7.52
C LEU A 149 4.64 -7.23 -8.00
N LYS A 150 5.44 -6.82 -8.97
CA LYS A 150 6.56 -7.64 -9.45
C LYS A 150 7.56 -7.96 -8.36
N ALA A 151 7.97 -6.96 -7.59
CA ALA A 151 8.95 -7.15 -6.52
C ALA A 151 8.38 -8.05 -5.38
N ALA A 152 7.10 -7.93 -5.05
CA ALA A 152 6.46 -8.80 -4.06
C ALA A 152 6.36 -10.25 -4.57
N ALA A 153 6.03 -10.46 -5.85
CA ALA A 153 5.99 -11.79 -6.46
C ALA A 153 7.37 -12.45 -6.49
N GLU A 154 8.42 -11.72 -6.86
CA GLU A 154 9.81 -12.19 -6.80
C GLU A 154 10.21 -12.56 -5.36
N ALA A 155 9.81 -11.79 -4.35
CA ALA A 155 10.08 -12.10 -2.95
C ALA A 155 9.36 -13.38 -2.49
N VAL A 156 8.11 -13.63 -2.95
CA VAL A 156 7.40 -14.91 -2.69
C VAL A 156 8.16 -16.08 -3.27
N GLN A 157 8.61 -15.98 -4.52
CA GLN A 157 9.34 -17.05 -5.21
C GLN A 157 10.69 -17.34 -4.54
N ASN A 158 11.40 -16.30 -4.10
CA ASN A 158 12.74 -16.42 -3.49
C ASN A 158 12.71 -16.85 -2.01
N SER A 159 11.57 -16.83 -1.33
CA SER A 159 11.46 -17.20 0.09
C SER A 159 11.53 -18.72 0.36
N ASN A 160 12.03 -19.52 -0.59
CA ASN A 160 12.22 -20.98 -0.52
C ASN A 160 13.71 -21.40 -0.54
N GLY A 161 14.64 -20.45 -0.44
CA GLY A 161 16.08 -20.74 -0.40
C GLY A 161 16.62 -20.87 1.03
#